data_dc47e82203b031ec16c8ec8a7d2bb792
#
_entry.id   dc47e82203b031ec16c8ec8a7d2bb792
#
_cell.length_a   1.000
_cell.length_b   1.000
_cell.length_c   1.000
_cell.angle_alpha   90.00
_cell.angle_beta   90.00
_cell.angle_gamma   90.00
#
_symmetry.space_group_name_H-M   'P 1'
#
loop_
_entity.id
_entity.type
_entity.pdbx_description
1 polymer ?
#
loop_
_entity_poly.entity_id
_entity_poly.type
_entity_poly.pdbx_seq_one_letter_code
_entity_poly.pdbx_strand_id
1 'polypeptide(L)'
;MSVKYRLVKKKNLGKDQEAVPEKVYAQPVYMELVSFESLLDEIVEAGIPTNQVKGVIDRMNYLIRKHLSAGRRVQFGEFGNFRYGVGSIGSTTDEDFDPEMIKTPRIVFSPGSLLRKAKQDAKFERFAFVPVDSGNGRGGGGDGRP
;
A
#
# COMPACT_ATOMS: atom_id res chain seq x y z
N MET A 1 14.98 8.98 -7.85
CA MET A 1 13.86 8.00 -7.71
C MET A 1 12.54 8.73 -7.73
N SER A 2 11.54 8.20 -8.42
CA SER A 2 10.20 8.80 -8.52
C SER A 2 9.13 7.72 -8.47
N VAL A 3 7.98 8.06 -7.88
CA VAL A 3 6.79 7.21 -7.89
C VAL A 3 6.14 7.32 -9.26
N LYS A 4 5.94 6.21 -9.92
CA LYS A 4 5.28 6.19 -11.23
C LYS A 4 3.76 6.28 -11.06
N TYR A 5 3.09 7.05 -11.92
CA TYR A 5 1.64 7.13 -11.95
C TYR A 5 1.10 7.09 -13.37
N ARG A 6 -0.14 6.67 -13.50
CA ARG A 6 -0.92 6.75 -14.74
C ARG A 6 -2.16 7.62 -14.51
N LEU A 7 -2.72 8.16 -15.58
CA LEU A 7 -3.97 8.89 -15.53
C LEU A 7 -5.14 7.93 -15.80
N VAL A 8 -6.18 8.03 -15.00
CA VAL A 8 -7.42 7.26 -15.16
C VAL A 8 -8.62 8.18 -15.06
N LYS A 9 -9.63 7.94 -15.91
CA LYS A 9 -10.92 8.62 -15.82
C LYS A 9 -11.77 7.94 -14.75
N LYS A 10 -12.37 8.73 -13.89
CA LYS A 10 -13.32 8.26 -12.86
C LYS A 10 -14.45 9.25 -12.73
N LYS A 11 -15.59 8.75 -12.22
CA LYS A 11 -16.74 9.60 -11.88
C LYS A 11 -16.30 10.72 -10.95
N ASN A 12 -16.73 11.93 -11.29
CA ASN A 12 -16.49 13.10 -10.45
C ASN A 12 -17.36 13.01 -9.19
N LEU A 13 -16.75 12.98 -8.02
CA LEU A 13 -17.43 12.99 -6.72
C LEU A 13 -17.42 14.38 -6.07
N GLY A 14 -16.94 15.40 -6.79
CA GLY A 14 -16.91 16.78 -6.33
C GLY A 14 -18.27 17.48 -6.43
N LYS A 15 -18.32 18.72 -5.95
CA LYS A 15 -19.54 19.54 -5.97
C LYS A 15 -19.99 19.94 -7.38
N ASP A 16 -19.09 19.86 -8.36
CA ASP A 16 -19.29 20.19 -9.77
C ASP A 16 -19.62 18.97 -10.64
N GLN A 17 -20.05 17.85 -10.05
CA GLN A 17 -20.27 16.57 -10.74
C GLN A 17 -21.34 16.63 -11.85
N GLU A 18 -22.33 17.53 -11.75
CA GLU A 18 -23.35 17.72 -12.76
C GLU A 18 -22.80 18.38 -14.03
N ALA A 19 -21.94 19.40 -13.87
CA ALA A 19 -21.31 20.11 -14.99
C ALA A 19 -20.14 19.31 -15.60
N VAL A 20 -19.40 18.59 -14.78
CA VAL A 20 -18.24 17.77 -15.18
C VAL A 20 -18.39 16.37 -14.59
N PRO A 21 -19.08 15.44 -15.30
CA PRO A 21 -19.41 14.12 -14.75
C PRO A 21 -18.20 13.21 -14.54
N GLU A 22 -17.12 13.42 -15.29
CA GLU A 22 -15.90 12.62 -15.18
C GLU A 22 -14.68 13.53 -15.06
N LYS A 23 -13.72 13.12 -14.24
CA LYS A 23 -12.41 13.77 -14.07
C LYS A 23 -11.28 12.77 -14.23
N VAL A 24 -10.13 13.30 -14.58
CA VAL A 24 -8.90 12.52 -14.68
C VAL A 24 -8.16 12.59 -13.35
N TYR A 25 -7.77 11.42 -12.85
CA TYR A 25 -7.06 11.26 -11.58
C TYR A 25 -5.76 10.52 -11.78
N ALA A 26 -4.76 10.84 -10.97
CA ALA A 26 -3.54 10.06 -10.90
C ALA A 26 -3.78 8.78 -10.10
N GLN A 27 -3.30 7.66 -10.62
CA GLN A 27 -3.27 6.38 -9.93
C GLN A 27 -1.83 5.87 -9.91
N PRO A 28 -1.30 5.42 -8.76
CA PRO A 28 0.05 4.90 -8.70
C PRO A 28 0.18 3.64 -9.55
N VAL A 29 1.34 3.50 -10.17
CA VAL A 29 1.77 2.26 -10.83
C VAL A 29 2.80 1.62 -9.92
N TYR A 30 2.44 0.51 -9.31
CA TYR A 30 3.36 -0.25 -8.49
C TYR A 30 4.30 -1.03 -9.41
N MET A 31 5.57 -0.89 -9.11
CA MET A 31 6.64 -1.65 -9.76
C MET A 31 6.72 -3.05 -9.13
N GLU A 32 7.86 -3.67 -9.18
CA GLU A 32 8.09 -4.97 -8.56
C GLU A 32 7.96 -4.94 -7.03
N LEU A 33 7.57 -6.07 -6.46
CA LEU A 33 7.55 -6.26 -5.02
C LEU A 33 8.97 -6.51 -4.51
N VAL A 34 9.43 -5.70 -3.57
CA VAL A 34 10.62 -6.02 -2.79
C VAL A 34 10.21 -7.02 -1.70
N SER A 35 10.67 -8.25 -1.82
CA SER A 35 10.33 -9.32 -0.89
C SER A 35 11.06 -9.17 0.45
N PHE A 36 10.56 -9.88 1.47
CA PHE A 36 11.24 -9.92 2.78
C PHE A 36 12.65 -10.53 2.67
N GLU A 37 12.81 -11.55 1.83
CA GLU A 37 14.11 -12.15 1.54
C GLU A 37 15.08 -11.13 0.93
N SER A 38 14.64 -10.33 -0.03
CA SER A 38 15.46 -9.27 -0.62
C SER A 38 15.88 -8.24 0.42
N LEU A 39 14.98 -7.85 1.33
CA LEU A 39 15.32 -6.94 2.43
C LEU A 39 16.33 -7.58 3.40
N LEU A 40 16.22 -8.87 3.67
CA LEU A 40 17.19 -9.59 4.50
C LEU A 40 18.57 -9.59 3.88
N ASP A 41 18.68 -9.80 2.58
CA ASP A 41 19.96 -9.79 1.86
C ASP A 41 20.64 -8.40 1.98
N GLU A 42 19.89 -7.34 1.78
CA GLU A 42 20.40 -5.96 1.96
C GLU A 42 20.84 -5.68 3.40
N ILE A 43 20.12 -6.20 4.41
CA ILE A 43 20.50 -6.04 5.83
C ILE A 43 21.77 -6.84 6.14
N VAL A 44 21.93 -8.02 5.57
CA VAL A 44 23.15 -8.85 5.74
C VAL A 44 24.36 -8.15 5.17
N GLU A 45 24.23 -7.45 4.06
CA GLU A 45 25.31 -6.63 3.49
C GLU A 45 25.80 -5.55 4.48
N ALA A 46 24.93 -5.06 5.36
CA ALA A 46 25.29 -4.15 6.46
C ALA A 46 25.96 -4.85 7.67
N GLY A 47 26.20 -6.16 7.60
CA GLY A 47 26.91 -6.93 8.61
C GLY A 47 26.02 -7.53 9.72
N ILE A 48 24.70 -7.56 9.54
CA ILE A 48 23.77 -8.12 10.51
C ILE A 48 23.34 -9.53 10.05
N PRO A 49 23.63 -10.61 10.81
CA PRO A 49 23.31 -11.97 10.42
C PRO A 49 21.80 -12.22 10.25
N THR A 50 21.42 -12.95 9.23
CA THR A 50 20.01 -13.24 8.87
C THR A 50 19.21 -13.84 10.02
N ASN A 51 19.77 -14.78 10.77
CA ASN A 51 19.11 -15.42 11.90
C ASN A 51 18.78 -14.45 13.03
N GLN A 52 19.64 -13.45 13.27
CA GLN A 52 19.39 -12.41 14.25
C GLN A 52 18.25 -11.49 13.79
N VAL A 53 18.23 -11.09 12.52
CA VAL A 53 17.16 -10.27 11.97
C VAL A 53 15.82 -11.00 12.06
N LYS A 54 15.74 -12.25 11.62
CA LYS A 54 14.53 -13.06 11.71
C LYS A 54 14.04 -13.21 13.15
N GLY A 55 14.93 -13.48 14.08
CA GLY A 55 14.60 -13.61 15.52
C GLY A 55 14.04 -12.30 16.09
N VAL A 56 14.60 -11.15 15.72
CA VAL A 56 14.07 -9.85 16.12
C VAL A 56 12.70 -9.59 15.53
N ILE A 57 12.50 -9.81 14.24
CA ILE A 57 11.20 -9.59 13.56
C ILE A 57 10.11 -10.50 14.16
N ASP A 58 10.40 -11.78 14.42
CA ASP A 58 9.45 -12.70 15.03
C ASP A 58 9.05 -12.24 16.43
N ARG A 59 10.03 -11.81 17.23
CA ARG A 59 9.75 -11.27 18.55
C ARG A 59 8.93 -9.99 18.52
N MET A 60 9.20 -9.13 17.57
CA MET A 60 8.44 -7.91 17.35
C MET A 60 6.99 -8.20 16.99
N ASN A 61 6.75 -9.08 16.05
CA ASN A 61 5.40 -9.51 15.67
C ASN A 61 4.62 -10.04 16.89
N TYR A 62 5.25 -10.84 17.72
CA TYR A 62 4.64 -11.32 18.95
C TYR A 62 4.28 -10.19 19.91
N LEU A 63 5.21 -9.25 20.16
CA LEU A 63 5.01 -8.15 21.11
C LEU A 63 3.95 -7.15 20.60
N ILE A 64 3.95 -6.83 19.31
CA ILE A 64 2.94 -5.96 18.71
C ILE A 64 1.56 -6.57 18.92
N ARG A 65 1.36 -7.85 18.57
CA ARG A 65 0.08 -8.55 18.78
C ARG A 65 -0.36 -8.51 20.23
N LYS A 66 0.55 -8.87 21.15
CA LYS A 66 0.29 -8.88 22.59
C LYS A 66 -0.20 -7.54 23.11
N HIS A 67 0.48 -6.46 22.72
CA HIS A 67 0.14 -5.13 23.22
C HIS A 67 -1.10 -4.54 22.54
N LEU A 68 -1.28 -4.76 21.24
CA LEU A 68 -2.50 -4.34 20.54
C LEU A 68 -3.74 -5.05 21.08
N SER A 69 -3.65 -6.35 21.37
CA SER A 69 -4.76 -7.11 21.98
C SER A 69 -5.09 -6.64 23.39
N ALA A 70 -4.16 -6.02 24.09
CA ALA A 70 -4.39 -5.37 25.38
C ALA A 70 -4.87 -3.90 25.24
N GLY A 71 -5.23 -3.46 24.05
CA GLY A 71 -5.73 -2.09 23.79
C GLY A 71 -4.64 -1.02 23.85
N ARG A 72 -3.37 -1.40 23.80
CA ARG A 72 -2.24 -0.46 23.90
C ARG A 72 -1.81 0.03 22.52
N ARG A 73 -1.28 1.24 22.47
CA ARG A 73 -0.54 1.74 21.31
C ARG A 73 0.91 1.26 21.41
N VAL A 74 1.50 0.87 20.29
CA VAL A 74 2.88 0.38 20.23
C VAL A 74 3.72 1.36 19.42
N GLN A 75 4.71 1.98 20.04
CA GLN A 75 5.68 2.83 19.37
C GLN A 75 6.89 1.99 18.96
N PHE A 76 7.30 2.15 17.72
CA PHE A 76 8.39 1.41 17.10
C PHE A 76 9.50 2.36 16.62
N GLY A 77 10.05 3.14 17.54
CA GLY A 77 11.10 4.12 17.26
C GLY A 77 10.73 5.04 16.08
N GLU A 78 11.72 5.31 15.23
CA GLU A 78 11.55 6.14 14.02
C GLU A 78 10.72 5.47 12.92
N PHE A 79 10.46 4.17 13.04
CA PHE A 79 9.62 3.45 12.08
C PHE A 79 8.17 3.94 12.11
N GLY A 80 7.61 4.09 13.31
CA GLY A 80 6.24 4.58 13.49
C GLY A 80 5.50 3.94 14.66
N ASN A 81 4.18 4.08 14.64
CA ASN A 81 3.29 3.62 15.70
C ASN A 81 2.18 2.74 15.14
N PHE A 82 1.80 1.74 15.92
CA PHE A 82 0.66 0.88 15.66
C PHE A 82 -0.42 1.07 16.72
N ARG A 83 -1.68 1.02 16.31
CA ARG A 83 -2.84 1.01 17.21
C ARG A 83 -4.01 0.29 16.56
N TYR A 84 -4.97 -0.15 17.37
CA TYR A 84 -6.27 -0.52 16.85
C TYR A 84 -7.12 0.73 16.59
N GLY A 85 -7.78 0.76 15.45
CA GLY A 85 -8.90 1.65 15.18
C GLY A 85 -10.20 0.86 15.30
N VAL A 86 -11.12 1.34 16.09
CA VAL A 86 -12.38 0.67 16.39
C VAL A 86 -13.53 1.48 15.79
N GLY A 87 -14.48 0.79 15.19
CA GLY A 87 -15.77 1.35 14.80
C GLY A 87 -16.90 0.48 15.34
N SER A 88 -18.08 1.03 15.43
CA SER A 88 -19.28 0.30 15.89
C SER A 88 -20.51 0.66 15.06
N ILE A 89 -21.54 -0.17 15.15
CA ILE A 89 -22.91 0.22 14.83
C ILE A 89 -23.36 1.15 15.95
N GLY A 90 -24.07 2.23 15.63
CA GLY A 90 -24.60 3.13 16.64
C GLY A 90 -25.84 2.55 17.33
N SER A 91 -26.02 2.89 18.62
CA SER A 91 -27.25 2.67 19.37
C SER A 91 -27.91 4.00 19.73
N THR A 92 -29.16 3.97 20.12
CA THR A 92 -29.91 5.17 20.49
C THR A 92 -29.56 5.66 21.91
N THR A 93 -29.25 4.71 22.79
CA THR A 93 -28.91 4.98 24.22
C THR A 93 -27.67 4.13 24.59
N ASP A 94 -27.05 4.47 25.73
CA ASP A 94 -25.94 3.71 26.28
C ASP A 94 -26.37 2.30 26.72
N GLU A 95 -27.61 2.19 27.26
CA GLU A 95 -28.17 0.92 27.71
C GLU A 95 -28.46 -0.06 26.58
N ASP A 96 -28.77 0.47 25.38
CA ASP A 96 -29.02 -0.34 24.18
C ASP A 96 -27.74 -0.76 23.47
N PHE A 97 -26.59 -0.24 23.88
CA PHE A 97 -25.32 -0.59 23.24
C PHE A 97 -24.85 -1.98 23.65
N ASP A 98 -24.70 -2.85 22.67
CA ASP A 98 -24.14 -4.19 22.83
C ASP A 98 -22.70 -4.24 22.32
N PRO A 99 -21.76 -4.87 23.06
CA PRO A 99 -20.39 -5.08 22.58
C PRO A 99 -20.27 -5.78 21.22
N GLU A 100 -21.28 -6.57 20.82
CA GLU A 100 -21.35 -7.20 19.49
C GLU A 100 -21.54 -6.17 18.36
N MET A 101 -21.96 -4.95 18.67
CA MET A 101 -22.05 -3.83 17.74
C MET A 101 -20.66 -3.31 17.35
N ILE A 102 -19.62 -3.65 18.10
CA ILE A 102 -18.24 -3.28 17.80
C ILE A 102 -17.74 -4.13 16.64
N LYS A 103 -17.29 -3.45 15.58
CA LYS A 103 -16.75 -4.09 14.39
C LYS A 103 -15.32 -4.58 14.63
N THR A 104 -14.87 -5.53 13.82
CA THR A 104 -13.48 -5.99 13.82
C THR A 104 -12.52 -4.81 13.75
N PRO A 105 -11.55 -4.70 14.68
CA PRO A 105 -10.61 -3.61 14.72
C PRO A 105 -9.75 -3.55 13.45
N ARG A 106 -9.37 -2.33 13.08
CA ARG A 106 -8.38 -2.09 12.04
C ARG A 106 -7.01 -1.88 12.69
N ILE A 107 -5.96 -2.35 12.05
CA ILE A 107 -4.60 -1.95 12.42
C ILE A 107 -4.30 -0.64 11.72
N VAL A 108 -4.03 0.41 12.49
CA VAL A 108 -3.65 1.73 11.99
C VAL A 108 -2.17 1.92 12.23
N PHE A 109 -1.44 2.14 11.14
CA PHE A 109 -0.04 2.50 11.17
C PHE A 109 0.12 4.00 10.97
N SER A 110 0.88 4.65 11.84
CA SER A 110 1.27 6.05 11.70
C SER A 110 2.78 6.12 11.53
N PRO A 111 3.29 6.60 10.40
CA PRO A 111 4.73 6.61 10.12
C PRO A 111 5.50 7.54 11.06
N GLY A 112 6.73 7.17 11.36
CA GLY A 112 7.70 8.01 12.09
C GLY A 112 8.21 9.19 11.26
N SER A 113 9.13 9.98 11.83
CA SER A 113 9.61 11.23 11.23
C SER A 113 10.30 11.01 9.88
N LEU A 114 11.14 9.98 9.76
CA LEU A 114 11.88 9.68 8.53
C LEU A 114 10.94 9.28 7.38
N LEU A 115 9.96 8.42 7.65
CA LEU A 115 8.97 8.03 6.63
C LEU A 115 8.04 9.18 6.26
N ARG A 116 7.69 10.04 7.21
CA ARG A 116 6.93 11.27 6.92
C ARG A 116 7.69 12.21 6.01
N LYS A 117 8.99 12.39 6.27
CA LYS A 117 9.83 13.21 5.41
C LYS A 117 9.95 12.60 4.01
N ALA A 118 10.21 11.30 3.91
CA ALA A 118 10.27 10.60 2.62
C ALA A 118 8.98 10.78 1.82
N LYS A 119 7.81 10.72 2.48
CA LYS A 119 6.51 10.97 1.86
C LYS A 119 6.37 12.41 1.35
N GLN A 120 6.86 13.40 2.09
CA GLN A 120 6.81 14.80 1.68
C GLN A 120 7.73 15.10 0.50
N ASP A 121 8.90 14.45 0.48
CA ASP A 121 9.91 14.62 -0.56
C ASP A 121 9.65 13.75 -1.81
N ALA A 122 8.56 12.97 -1.82
CA ALA A 122 8.23 12.08 -2.93
C ALA A 122 8.02 12.83 -4.24
N LYS A 123 8.73 12.40 -5.28
CA LYS A 123 8.62 12.92 -6.64
C LYS A 123 7.76 11.98 -7.48
N PHE A 124 7.03 12.53 -8.41
CA PHE A 124 6.11 11.80 -9.26
C PHE A 124 6.50 11.92 -10.73
N GLU A 125 6.40 10.82 -11.45
CA GLU A 125 6.68 10.76 -12.88
C GLU A 125 5.59 9.95 -13.59
N ARG A 126 5.07 10.51 -14.68
CA ARG A 126 4.05 9.82 -15.46
C ARG A 126 4.63 8.59 -16.15
N PHE A 127 3.99 7.45 -15.91
CA PHE A 127 4.33 6.22 -16.61
C PHE A 127 3.74 6.28 -18.03
N ALA A 128 4.62 6.35 -19.03
CA ALA A 128 4.23 6.26 -20.43
C ALA A 128 4.10 4.77 -20.77
N PHE A 129 2.88 4.29 -20.92
CA PHE A 129 2.64 3.00 -21.56
C PHE A 129 2.95 3.18 -23.05
N VAL A 130 4.03 2.57 -23.52
CA VAL A 130 4.26 2.38 -24.96
C VAL A 130 3.43 1.14 -25.33
N PRO A 131 2.35 1.28 -26.12
CA PRO A 131 1.66 0.11 -26.63
C PRO A 131 2.70 -0.69 -27.44
N VAL A 132 2.94 -1.93 -27.07
CA VAL A 132 3.63 -2.86 -27.94
C VAL A 132 2.70 -3.05 -29.12
N ASP A 133 3.05 -2.45 -30.24
CA ASP A 133 2.37 -2.65 -31.50
C ASP A 133 2.48 -4.14 -31.80
N SER A 134 1.39 -4.86 -31.60
CA SER A 134 1.26 -6.24 -32.05
C SER A 134 1.19 -6.17 -33.57
N GLY A 135 2.37 -6.03 -34.17
CA GLY A 135 2.55 -6.08 -35.59
C GLY A 135 1.90 -7.35 -36.13
N ASN A 136 0.76 -7.18 -36.71
CA ASN A 136 0.05 -8.20 -37.46
C ASN A 136 0.88 -8.51 -38.72
N GLY A 137 1.88 -9.37 -38.57
CA GLY A 137 2.64 -9.94 -39.68
C GLY A 137 1.75 -10.88 -40.48
N ARG A 138 0.89 -10.33 -41.34
CA ARG A 138 0.35 -11.08 -42.48
C ARG A 138 1.50 -11.31 -43.45
N GLY A 139 2.16 -12.44 -43.30
CA GLY A 139 2.98 -13.02 -44.32
C GLY A 139 2.09 -13.48 -45.50
N GLY A 140 2.11 -12.71 -46.58
CA GLY A 140 1.49 -13.05 -47.82
C GLY A 140 2.12 -14.33 -48.39
N GLY A 141 1.28 -15.35 -48.63
CA GLY A 141 1.64 -16.53 -49.41
C GLY A 141 1.97 -16.14 -50.83
N GLY A 142 3.18 -16.49 -51.25
CA GLY A 142 3.55 -16.49 -52.65
C GLY A 142 3.36 -17.87 -53.23
N ASP A 143 2.37 -18.01 -54.10
CA ASP A 143 2.22 -19.11 -55.01
C ASP A 143 3.41 -19.18 -55.95
N GLY A 144 3.94 -20.34 -56.15
CA GLY A 144 4.94 -20.63 -57.18
C GLY A 144 4.95 -22.11 -57.56
N ARG A 145 4.06 -22.47 -58.51
CA ARG A 145 4.22 -23.67 -59.32
C ARG A 145 5.01 -23.30 -60.59
N PRO A 146 5.53 -24.27 -61.34
CA PRO A 146 5.07 -25.63 -61.55
C PRO A 146 5.98 -26.71 -60.99
#